data_7aba32e6ca85c6c50ce8732a08fa3fdd
#
_entry.id   7aba32e6ca85c6c50ce8732a08fa3fdd
#
_cell.length_a   1.000
_cell.length_b   1.000
_cell.length_c   1.000
_cell.angle_alpha   90.00
_cell.angle_beta   90.00
_cell.angle_gamma   90.00
#
_symmetry.space_group_name_H-M   'P 1'
#
loop_
_entity.id
_entity.type
_entity.pdbx_description
1 polymer ?
#
loop_
_entity_poly.entity_id
_entity_poly.type
_entity_poly.pdbx_seq_one_letter_code
_entity_poly.pdbx_strand_id
1 'polypeptide(L)'
;MQYTQTDYENAELVFLIEINWFGQYHRFSTKPVVFDGFEYGGSLSEITFEEQVDDMGIDPQSNSASISLHFDGYDMVQEYRRGRTLEGQRATLSYILVKDDQVYSTSSVRVLSGIIQEPIIGDPEEPVSFVAFSLEEKEYDIEVPLLSSNSEINENKHPNADDAAIGKMYPFILGEPGVTRKAGTTEQLFSTPAYNNKAYDVGSPAHDVYFIVAGHATIGETVQIWDGVTSPLTKTIEPAVDSDGQRYGYIDVTSSHLLYTGQTSLANNAEHPSEYWLAWTDGGGIANPYGDGVLTGGGDVVRYLLSRTGVEMDDAAFANIAPILNEYRFAGFVNDGITTASLLNEHILPYLPIQIKAGPKGLRPILYQYIALQNVQPVAHVISGQGDWIQIGALETTTNTSEIYNAVRLHYAWNGIEDSFFHSLYMGPDGVDDDYSKKNLYSQTSKNRYGVSQQTFEAMFIYETRTAARFCGDFIRRNSFPRRFVRFVASLEYGFLQLGDVVELTSSSLYMDRQKCTVVSKMWDVTEWVFVLMFEDTPLHVDRAT
;
A
#
# COMPACT_ATOMS: atom_id res chain seq x y z
N MET A 1 11.84 -2.92 19.76
CA MET A 1 13.25 -2.50 19.72
C MET A 1 13.87 -3.28 18.57
N GLN A 2 14.67 -2.66 17.72
CA GLN A 2 15.32 -3.36 16.59
C GLN A 2 16.75 -3.66 17.04
N TYR A 3 17.17 -4.91 16.96
CA TYR A 3 18.52 -5.31 17.30
C TYR A 3 19.50 -4.78 16.25
N THR A 4 20.71 -4.43 16.67
CA THR A 4 21.80 -3.97 15.82
C THR A 4 22.73 -5.13 15.49
N GLN A 5 23.64 -4.97 14.53
CA GLN A 5 24.66 -5.98 14.21
C GLN A 5 25.40 -6.46 15.45
N THR A 6 25.78 -5.54 16.35
CA THR A 6 26.50 -5.86 17.60
C THR A 6 25.69 -6.75 18.54
N ASP A 7 24.35 -6.68 18.50
CA ASP A 7 23.51 -7.54 19.32
C ASP A 7 23.56 -9.00 18.85
N TYR A 8 23.76 -9.22 17.57
CA TYR A 8 23.87 -10.58 16.99
C TYR A 8 25.31 -11.16 17.11
N GLU A 9 26.32 -10.32 17.33
CA GLU A 9 27.69 -10.80 17.50
C GLU A 9 27.78 -11.76 18.69
N ASN A 10 28.27 -12.97 18.44
CA ASN A 10 28.38 -14.07 19.42
C ASN A 10 27.03 -14.49 20.06
N ALA A 11 25.91 -14.19 19.44
CA ALA A 11 24.61 -14.64 19.89
C ALA A 11 24.22 -15.96 19.20
N GLU A 12 23.46 -16.77 19.91
CA GLU A 12 22.71 -17.92 19.38
C GLU A 12 21.27 -17.46 19.14
N LEU A 13 20.69 -17.85 18.01
CA LEU A 13 19.25 -17.67 17.77
C LEU A 13 18.48 -18.83 18.37
N VAL A 14 17.59 -18.51 19.27
CA VAL A 14 16.63 -19.48 19.80
C VAL A 14 15.26 -19.10 19.26
N PHE A 15 14.74 -19.94 18.39
CA PHE A 15 13.39 -19.76 17.86
C PHE A 15 12.37 -20.24 18.88
N LEU A 16 11.27 -19.50 18.96
CA LEU A 16 10.14 -19.71 19.83
C LEU A 16 8.89 -19.81 18.96
N ILE A 17 8.05 -20.80 19.25
CA ILE A 17 6.72 -20.88 18.67
C ILE A 17 5.67 -20.96 19.77
N GLU A 18 4.66 -20.13 19.66
CA GLU A 18 3.45 -20.19 20.48
C GLU A 18 2.27 -20.61 19.62
N ILE A 19 1.61 -21.69 19.98
CA ILE A 19 0.43 -22.20 19.31
C ILE A 19 -0.76 -22.02 20.23
N ASN A 20 -1.76 -21.26 19.79
CA ASN A 20 -3.04 -21.18 20.49
C ASN A 20 -3.95 -22.34 20.03
N TRP A 21 -3.90 -23.44 20.75
CA TRP A 21 -4.66 -24.63 20.42
C TRP A 21 -5.92 -24.71 21.29
N PHE A 22 -7.07 -24.42 20.71
CA PHE A 22 -8.37 -24.35 21.38
C PHE A 22 -8.38 -23.53 22.68
N GLY A 23 -7.71 -22.37 22.64
CA GLY A 23 -7.66 -21.43 23.75
C GLY A 23 -6.56 -21.70 24.78
N GLN A 24 -5.75 -22.75 24.58
CA GLN A 24 -4.56 -23.03 25.39
C GLN A 24 -3.30 -22.70 24.58
N TYR A 25 -2.36 -22.01 25.22
CA TYR A 25 -1.06 -21.69 24.61
C TYR A 25 -0.06 -22.80 24.87
N HIS A 26 0.43 -23.40 23.80
CA HIS A 26 1.53 -24.38 23.82
C HIS A 26 2.78 -23.68 23.31
N ARG A 27 3.90 -23.85 24.03
CA ARG A 27 5.15 -23.10 23.79
C ARG A 27 6.29 -24.05 23.56
N PHE A 28 6.93 -23.91 22.40
CA PHE A 28 8.07 -24.72 21.99
C PHE A 28 9.22 -23.81 21.53
N SER A 29 10.44 -24.33 21.62
CA SER A 29 11.65 -23.62 21.20
C SER A 29 12.69 -24.59 20.66
N THR A 30 13.67 -24.07 19.92
CA THR A 30 14.81 -24.87 19.46
C THR A 30 15.74 -25.30 20.59
N LYS A 31 15.72 -24.61 21.73
CA LYS A 31 16.48 -24.92 22.94
C LYS A 31 15.62 -24.58 24.16
N PRO A 32 15.55 -25.44 25.21
CA PRO A 32 14.79 -25.12 26.41
C PRO A 32 15.17 -23.75 26.96
N VAL A 33 14.19 -22.88 27.15
CA VAL A 33 14.44 -21.50 27.61
C VAL A 33 13.23 -20.96 28.39
N VAL A 34 13.50 -20.09 29.35
CA VAL A 34 12.48 -19.27 30.02
C VAL A 34 12.56 -17.86 29.46
N PHE A 35 11.49 -17.39 28.89
CA PHE A 35 11.41 -16.06 28.32
C PHE A 35 10.07 -15.39 28.67
N ASP A 36 10.12 -14.13 29.10
CA ASP A 36 8.95 -13.34 29.55
C ASP A 36 8.07 -14.06 30.59
N GLY A 37 8.72 -14.82 31.49
CA GLY A 37 8.06 -15.59 32.55
C GLY A 37 7.40 -16.88 32.10
N PHE A 38 7.56 -17.30 30.84
CA PHE A 38 7.04 -18.56 30.30
C PHE A 38 8.17 -19.54 29.98
N GLU A 39 7.90 -20.83 30.23
CA GLU A 39 8.80 -21.90 29.82
C GLU A 39 8.48 -22.36 28.40
N TYR A 40 9.54 -22.49 27.59
CA TYR A 40 9.49 -23.04 26.23
C TYR A 40 10.27 -24.35 26.20
N GLY A 41 9.62 -25.42 25.80
CA GLY A 41 10.24 -26.75 25.68
C GLY A 41 11.11 -26.84 24.41
N GLY A 42 12.28 -27.46 24.52
CA GLY A 42 13.24 -27.63 23.40
C GLY A 42 12.82 -28.71 22.39
N SER A 43 11.64 -28.59 21.84
CA SER A 43 11.04 -29.59 20.94
C SER A 43 10.92 -29.11 19.48
N LEU A 44 11.35 -27.90 19.19
CA LEU A 44 11.34 -27.32 17.86
C LEU A 44 12.63 -27.76 17.12
N SER A 45 12.51 -28.54 16.06
CA SER A 45 13.66 -29.19 15.41
C SER A 45 14.11 -28.54 14.13
N GLU A 46 13.18 -28.22 13.26
CA GLU A 46 13.49 -27.62 11.96
C GLU A 46 12.58 -26.44 11.69
N ILE A 47 13.18 -25.37 11.22
CA ILE A 47 12.47 -24.17 10.83
C ILE A 47 13.08 -23.69 9.52
N THR A 48 12.23 -23.47 8.55
CA THR A 48 12.58 -22.70 7.35
C THR A 48 11.51 -21.65 7.14
N PHE A 49 11.90 -20.44 6.78
CA PHE A 49 10.95 -19.41 6.36
C PHE A 49 11.58 -18.52 5.30
N GLU A 50 10.73 -17.93 4.49
CA GLU A 50 11.12 -17.00 3.45
C GLU A 50 10.20 -15.78 3.47
N GLU A 51 10.83 -14.62 3.39
CA GLU A 51 10.19 -13.33 3.13
C GLU A 51 10.71 -12.80 1.79
N GLN A 52 9.82 -12.41 0.89
CA GLN A 52 10.20 -11.91 -0.42
C GLN A 52 9.41 -10.65 -0.79
N VAL A 53 10.06 -9.72 -1.50
CA VAL A 53 9.41 -8.56 -2.11
C VAL A 53 8.92 -8.94 -3.50
N ASP A 54 7.62 -8.88 -3.72
CA ASP A 54 7.02 -9.02 -5.04
C ASP A 54 6.94 -7.69 -5.80
N ASP A 55 6.54 -7.76 -7.04
CA ASP A 55 6.71 -6.63 -7.95
C ASP A 55 5.65 -5.54 -7.83
N MET A 56 4.46 -5.77 -7.25
CA MET A 56 3.41 -4.75 -7.17
C MET A 56 2.36 -5.00 -6.08
N GLY A 57 1.84 -3.92 -5.49
CA GLY A 57 0.61 -3.92 -4.68
C GLY A 57 0.79 -4.23 -3.19
N ILE A 58 -0.30 -4.59 -2.56
CA ILE A 58 -0.32 -5.22 -1.25
C ILE A 58 -0.27 -6.72 -1.48
N ASP A 59 0.74 -7.36 -0.91
CA ASP A 59 0.77 -8.81 -0.78
C ASP A 59 0.54 -9.19 0.68
N PRO A 60 -0.69 -9.56 1.01
CA PRO A 60 -1.03 -9.95 2.38
C PRO A 60 -0.57 -11.37 2.73
N GLN A 61 -0.12 -12.18 1.75
CA GLN A 61 0.11 -13.63 1.92
C GLN A 61 1.55 -14.07 1.67
N SER A 62 2.50 -13.17 1.65
CA SER A 62 3.83 -13.49 1.11
C SER A 62 4.76 -14.30 2.01
N ASN A 63 4.42 -14.49 3.27
CA ASN A 63 5.30 -15.12 4.22
C ASN A 63 4.76 -16.47 4.66
N SER A 64 5.57 -17.50 4.49
CA SER A 64 5.28 -18.83 5.01
C SER A 64 6.49 -19.39 5.76
N ALA A 65 6.23 -20.26 6.72
CA ALA A 65 7.27 -21.00 7.42
C ALA A 65 6.91 -22.49 7.46
N SER A 66 7.90 -23.33 7.21
CA SER A 66 7.78 -24.77 7.48
C SER A 66 8.39 -25.06 8.85
N ILE A 67 7.65 -25.77 9.69
CA ILE A 67 7.98 -25.98 11.09
C ILE A 67 7.83 -27.46 11.42
N SER A 68 8.86 -28.04 12.06
CA SER A 68 8.81 -29.39 12.61
C SER A 68 8.99 -29.36 14.13
N LEU A 69 8.04 -29.96 14.82
CA LEU A 69 8.03 -30.11 16.28
C LEU A 69 8.21 -31.57 16.65
N HIS A 70 9.10 -31.85 17.59
CA HIS A 70 9.15 -33.16 18.30
C HIS A 70 8.44 -33.02 19.65
N PHE A 71 7.47 -33.85 19.91
CA PHE A 71 6.83 -33.91 21.23
C PHE A 71 6.35 -35.31 21.51
N ASP A 72 5.98 -35.54 22.80
CA ASP A 72 5.43 -36.79 23.20
C ASP A 72 4.09 -37.02 22.47
N GLY A 73 4.12 -37.93 21.49
CA GLY A 73 3.06 -38.10 20.49
C GLY A 73 1.72 -38.56 21.09
N TYR A 74 1.72 -39.04 22.33
CA TYR A 74 0.52 -39.59 22.94
C TYR A 74 -0.57 -38.51 23.16
N ASP A 75 -0.22 -37.36 23.65
CA ASP A 75 -1.20 -36.33 23.98
C ASP A 75 -1.81 -35.71 22.71
N MET A 76 -1.03 -35.53 21.67
CA MET A 76 -1.54 -34.96 20.41
C MET A 76 -2.45 -35.91 19.66
N VAL A 77 -2.08 -37.20 19.58
CA VAL A 77 -2.92 -38.21 18.96
C VAL A 77 -4.27 -38.29 19.66
N GLN A 78 -4.27 -38.16 21.00
CA GLN A 78 -5.53 -38.13 21.75
C GLN A 78 -6.38 -36.90 21.42
N GLU A 79 -5.77 -35.73 21.33
CA GLU A 79 -6.51 -34.51 20.97
C GLU A 79 -7.06 -34.58 19.53
N TYR A 80 -6.28 -35.13 18.59
CA TYR A 80 -6.78 -35.42 17.23
C TYR A 80 -7.96 -36.40 17.24
N ARG A 81 -7.88 -37.45 18.01
CA ARG A 81 -9.01 -38.39 18.16
C ARG A 81 -10.25 -37.74 18.77
N ARG A 82 -10.09 -36.69 19.54
CA ARG A 82 -11.18 -35.84 20.06
C ARG A 82 -11.68 -34.80 19.04
N GLY A 83 -11.15 -34.80 17.82
CA GLY A 83 -11.51 -33.85 16.76
C GLY A 83 -10.86 -32.48 16.92
N ARG A 84 -9.82 -32.35 17.75
CA ARG A 84 -9.07 -31.11 17.92
C ARG A 84 -7.83 -31.13 17.03
N THR A 85 -7.96 -30.70 15.80
CA THR A 85 -6.85 -30.63 14.84
C THR A 85 -6.02 -29.37 15.06
N LEU A 86 -4.77 -29.37 14.61
CA LEU A 86 -3.93 -28.16 14.57
C LEU A 86 -4.28 -27.25 13.39
N GLU A 87 -4.84 -27.82 12.34
CA GLU A 87 -5.25 -27.06 11.16
C GLU A 87 -6.21 -25.92 11.53
N GLY A 88 -5.96 -24.74 11.00
CA GLY A 88 -6.74 -23.55 11.29
C GLY A 88 -6.43 -22.89 12.64
N GLN A 89 -5.55 -23.45 13.47
CA GLN A 89 -5.15 -22.84 14.72
C GLN A 89 -4.12 -21.73 14.50
N ARG A 90 -4.12 -20.75 15.38
CA ARG A 90 -3.16 -19.63 15.31
C ARG A 90 -1.84 -20.00 15.95
N ALA A 91 -0.75 -19.61 15.29
CA ALA A 91 0.59 -19.73 15.84
C ALA A 91 1.39 -18.44 15.57
N THR A 92 2.37 -18.19 16.43
CA THR A 92 3.33 -17.10 16.28
C THR A 92 4.74 -17.65 16.38
N LEU A 93 5.51 -17.49 15.31
CA LEU A 93 6.93 -17.78 15.27
C LEU A 93 7.73 -16.51 15.57
N SER A 94 8.64 -16.61 16.52
CA SER A 94 9.55 -15.54 16.88
C SER A 94 10.94 -16.10 17.20
N TYR A 95 11.92 -15.23 17.40
CA TYR A 95 13.21 -15.65 17.94
C TYR A 95 13.71 -14.66 18.99
N ILE A 96 14.61 -15.16 19.82
CA ILE A 96 15.37 -14.38 20.81
C ILE A 96 16.86 -14.63 20.61
N LEU A 97 17.66 -13.70 21.12
CA LEU A 97 19.11 -13.83 21.18
C LEU A 97 19.52 -14.38 22.55
N VAL A 98 20.38 -15.39 22.53
CA VAL A 98 20.97 -16.00 23.72
C VAL A 98 22.50 -15.84 23.63
N LYS A 99 23.14 -15.35 24.68
CA LYS A 99 24.60 -15.20 24.79
C LYS A 99 25.06 -15.89 26.08
N ASP A 100 26.09 -16.72 25.99
CA ASP A 100 26.64 -17.44 27.14
C ASP A 100 25.55 -18.22 27.91
N ASP A 101 24.66 -18.90 27.20
CA ASP A 101 23.50 -19.63 27.74
C ASP A 101 22.49 -18.78 28.53
N GLN A 102 22.56 -17.45 28.41
CA GLN A 102 21.60 -16.53 29.03
C GLN A 102 20.80 -15.77 27.97
N VAL A 103 19.52 -15.59 28.24
CA VAL A 103 18.66 -14.77 27.39
C VAL A 103 19.16 -13.33 27.39
N TYR A 104 19.65 -12.89 26.25
CA TYR A 104 20.13 -11.52 26.04
C TYR A 104 18.98 -10.58 25.65
N SER A 105 18.00 -11.12 24.94
CA SER A 105 16.86 -10.35 24.42
C SER A 105 15.94 -9.88 25.53
N THR A 106 15.55 -8.62 25.50
CA THR A 106 14.48 -8.06 26.33
C THR A 106 13.08 -8.23 25.72
N SER A 107 13.03 -8.49 24.42
CA SER A 107 11.81 -8.80 23.68
C SER A 107 12.13 -9.77 22.54
N SER A 108 11.17 -10.61 22.16
CA SER A 108 11.30 -11.46 20.98
C SER A 108 11.17 -10.65 19.69
N VAL A 109 11.82 -11.13 18.64
CA VAL A 109 11.60 -10.64 17.28
C VAL A 109 10.58 -11.56 16.62
N ARG A 110 9.38 -11.04 16.37
CA ARG A 110 8.35 -11.80 15.66
C ARG A 110 8.81 -12.00 14.20
N VAL A 111 8.80 -13.24 13.75
CA VAL A 111 9.06 -13.62 12.36
C VAL A 111 7.75 -13.66 11.59
N LEU A 112 6.79 -14.45 12.10
CA LEU A 112 5.55 -14.73 11.42
C LEU A 112 4.45 -14.99 12.45
N SER A 113 3.25 -14.48 12.18
CA SER A 113 2.05 -14.82 12.93
C SER A 113 0.96 -15.22 11.95
N GLY A 114 0.47 -16.44 12.07
CA GLY A 114 -0.39 -16.98 11.04
C GLY A 114 -1.28 -18.12 11.49
N ILE A 115 -1.76 -18.83 10.50
CA ILE A 115 -2.64 -19.99 10.64
C ILE A 115 -1.88 -21.24 10.22
N ILE A 116 -2.00 -22.28 11.01
CA ILE A 116 -1.40 -23.60 10.72
C ILE A 116 -2.16 -24.24 9.57
N GLN A 117 -1.41 -24.67 8.56
CA GLN A 117 -1.91 -25.39 7.40
C GLN A 117 -1.24 -26.75 7.28
N GLU A 118 -1.95 -27.69 6.69
CA GLU A 118 -1.46 -29.02 6.29
C GLU A 118 -0.62 -29.76 7.37
N PRO A 119 -1.10 -29.89 8.61
CA PRO A 119 -0.32 -30.57 9.63
C PRO A 119 -0.17 -32.07 9.30
N ILE A 120 1.07 -32.55 9.26
CA ILE A 120 1.44 -33.96 9.09
C ILE A 120 1.90 -34.49 10.44
N ILE A 121 1.22 -35.50 10.93
CA ILE A 121 1.60 -36.17 12.17
C ILE A 121 2.40 -37.44 11.82
N GLY A 122 3.58 -37.58 12.40
CA GLY A 122 4.40 -38.78 12.27
C GLY A 122 3.76 -40.02 12.90
N ASP A 123 4.41 -41.16 12.75
CA ASP A 123 3.89 -42.42 13.25
C ASP A 123 3.73 -42.38 14.79
N PRO A 124 2.50 -42.53 15.29
CA PRO A 124 2.24 -42.47 16.73
C PRO A 124 2.77 -43.70 17.50
N GLU A 125 3.25 -44.75 16.82
CA GLU A 125 3.86 -45.93 17.47
C GLU A 125 5.36 -45.72 17.75
N GLU A 126 5.96 -44.64 17.15
CA GLU A 126 7.33 -44.27 17.51
C GLU A 126 7.37 -43.52 18.86
N PRO A 127 8.42 -43.77 19.67
CA PRO A 127 8.54 -43.13 20.98
C PRO A 127 8.72 -41.61 20.93
N VAL A 128 9.12 -41.06 19.79
CA VAL A 128 9.20 -39.62 19.51
C VAL A 128 8.40 -39.33 18.25
N SER A 129 7.24 -38.79 18.42
CA SER A 129 6.42 -38.35 17.28
C SER A 129 6.79 -36.94 16.89
N PHE A 130 6.72 -36.64 15.59
CA PHE A 130 6.87 -35.29 15.09
C PHE A 130 5.58 -34.80 14.46
N VAL A 131 5.40 -33.48 14.48
CA VAL A 131 4.41 -32.80 13.65
C VAL A 131 5.11 -31.78 12.80
N ALA A 132 4.93 -31.93 11.50
CA ALA A 132 5.36 -30.92 10.54
C ALA A 132 4.13 -30.18 10.02
N PHE A 133 4.23 -28.88 9.88
CA PHE A 133 3.16 -28.06 9.33
C PHE A 133 3.73 -26.81 8.67
N SER A 134 2.97 -26.21 7.75
CA SER A 134 3.23 -24.87 7.27
C SER A 134 2.47 -23.86 8.14
N LEU A 135 3.12 -22.75 8.44
CA LEU A 135 2.52 -21.59 9.05
C LEU A 135 2.39 -20.52 7.98
N GLU A 136 1.18 -20.23 7.58
CA GLU A 136 0.90 -19.15 6.65
C GLU A 136 0.56 -17.89 7.42
N GLU A 137 1.13 -16.78 6.99
CA GLU A 137 0.85 -15.49 7.59
C GLU A 137 -0.64 -15.21 7.57
N LYS A 138 -1.13 -14.68 8.69
CA LYS A 138 -2.52 -14.25 8.77
C LYS A 138 -2.75 -13.22 7.67
N GLU A 139 -3.67 -13.53 6.78
CA GLU A 139 -4.17 -12.56 5.83
C GLU A 139 -4.73 -11.35 6.59
N TYR A 140 -4.18 -10.19 6.29
CA TYR A 140 -4.70 -8.94 6.84
C TYR A 140 -5.98 -8.60 6.08
N ASP A 141 -7.09 -8.60 6.81
CA ASP A 141 -8.40 -8.26 6.24
C ASP A 141 -8.47 -6.77 5.92
N ILE A 142 -8.09 -6.45 4.70
CA ILE A 142 -8.19 -5.11 4.13
C ILE A 142 -9.39 -4.97 3.17
N GLU A 143 -10.15 -6.06 2.96
CA GLU A 143 -11.39 -6.09 2.18
C GLU A 143 -12.57 -5.48 2.97
N VAL A 144 -12.28 -4.45 3.75
CA VAL A 144 -13.27 -3.70 4.52
C VAL A 144 -13.92 -2.68 3.60
N PRO A 145 -15.26 -2.58 3.58
CA PRO A 145 -15.96 -1.55 2.82
C PRO A 145 -15.44 -0.16 3.18
N LEU A 146 -15.04 0.62 2.18
CA LEU A 146 -14.56 1.99 2.36
C LEU A 146 -15.64 2.89 2.93
N LEU A 147 -16.86 2.73 2.42
CA LEU A 147 -18.07 3.42 2.84
C LEU A 147 -18.97 2.46 3.60
N SER A 148 -19.46 2.88 4.76
CA SER A 148 -20.42 2.06 5.50
C SER A 148 -21.79 2.06 4.81
N SER A 149 -22.60 1.02 5.02
CA SER A 149 -23.99 0.99 4.57
C SER A 149 -24.83 2.17 5.10
N ASN A 150 -24.40 2.76 6.22
CA ASN A 150 -25.03 3.95 6.77
C ASN A 150 -24.75 5.22 5.95
N SER A 151 -23.84 5.18 4.99
CA SER A 151 -23.56 6.31 4.08
C SER A 151 -24.44 6.30 2.84
N GLU A 152 -25.35 5.35 2.70
CA GLU A 152 -26.27 5.28 1.56
C GLU A 152 -27.35 6.34 1.65
N ILE A 153 -27.60 7.06 0.55
CA ILE A 153 -28.71 7.98 0.36
C ILE A 153 -29.95 7.14 0.10
N ASN A 154 -30.93 7.19 1.00
CA ASN A 154 -32.17 6.47 0.87
C ASN A 154 -33.37 7.33 1.31
N GLU A 155 -34.58 6.94 0.94
CA GLU A 155 -35.82 7.67 1.22
C GLU A 155 -36.10 7.89 2.71
N ASN A 156 -35.61 6.99 3.59
CA ASN A 156 -35.80 7.13 5.03
C ASN A 156 -34.96 8.27 5.61
N LYS A 157 -33.76 8.47 5.08
CA LYS A 157 -32.83 9.53 5.54
C LYS A 157 -33.09 10.84 4.80
N HIS A 158 -33.41 10.74 3.53
CA HIS A 158 -33.59 11.87 2.62
C HIS A 158 -34.91 11.71 1.84
N PRO A 159 -36.07 11.94 2.48
CA PRO A 159 -37.37 11.67 1.88
C PRO A 159 -37.68 12.53 0.64
N ASN A 160 -36.91 13.57 0.41
CA ASN A 160 -37.04 14.47 -0.74
C ASN A 160 -35.89 14.32 -1.76
N ALA A 161 -35.03 13.32 -1.59
CA ALA A 161 -33.95 13.07 -2.54
C ALA A 161 -34.51 12.72 -3.94
N ASP A 162 -33.78 13.11 -4.96
CA ASP A 162 -34.09 12.71 -6.33
C ASP A 162 -33.89 11.20 -6.51
N ASP A 163 -34.73 10.57 -7.33
CA ASP A 163 -34.65 9.13 -7.62
C ASP A 163 -33.26 8.70 -8.09
N ALA A 164 -32.54 9.55 -8.82
CA ALA A 164 -31.19 9.28 -9.29
C ALA A 164 -30.14 9.34 -8.15
N ALA A 165 -30.45 9.97 -7.03
CA ALA A 165 -29.59 10.01 -5.84
C ALA A 165 -29.82 8.81 -4.91
N ILE A 166 -31.00 8.18 -4.98
CA ILE A 166 -31.33 7.03 -4.13
C ILE A 166 -30.43 5.84 -4.48
N GLY A 167 -29.85 5.21 -3.46
CA GLY A 167 -28.91 4.11 -3.60
C GLY A 167 -27.46 4.53 -3.85
N LYS A 168 -27.19 5.83 -4.02
CA LYS A 168 -25.81 6.34 -4.07
C LYS A 168 -25.27 6.51 -2.66
N MET A 169 -23.93 6.39 -2.53
CA MET A 169 -23.25 6.62 -1.26
C MET A 169 -22.90 8.11 -1.11
N TYR A 170 -22.85 8.60 0.13
CA TYR A 170 -22.25 9.91 0.37
C TYR A 170 -20.82 9.94 -0.16
N PRO A 171 -20.46 10.88 -1.03
CA PRO A 171 -19.14 10.88 -1.64
C PRO A 171 -18.00 10.97 -0.62
N PHE A 172 -17.04 10.09 -0.72
CA PHE A 172 -15.77 10.15 -0.03
C PHE A 172 -14.79 10.95 -0.89
N ILE A 173 -14.41 12.13 -0.43
CA ILE A 173 -13.56 13.05 -1.19
C ILE A 173 -12.13 12.99 -0.70
N LEU A 174 -11.23 12.59 -1.57
CA LEU A 174 -9.80 12.61 -1.33
C LEU A 174 -9.19 13.82 -2.05
N GLY A 175 -8.42 14.61 -1.31
CA GLY A 175 -7.79 15.80 -1.87
C GLY A 175 -8.76 16.83 -2.44
N GLU A 176 -8.35 17.49 -3.49
CA GLU A 176 -9.11 18.54 -4.19
C GLU A 176 -9.33 18.14 -5.66
N PRO A 177 -10.28 17.25 -5.96
CA PRO A 177 -10.55 16.83 -7.33
C PRO A 177 -11.19 17.94 -8.16
N GLY A 178 -10.72 18.11 -9.38
CA GLY A 178 -11.19 19.14 -10.32
C GLY A 178 -10.24 20.36 -10.43
N VAL A 179 -10.73 21.46 -10.96
CA VAL A 179 -9.99 22.73 -11.17
C VAL A 179 -8.70 22.59 -11.99
N THR A 180 -8.68 21.71 -12.97
CA THR A 180 -7.64 21.73 -13.99
C THR A 180 -8.16 22.39 -15.25
N ARG A 181 -7.27 23.08 -15.99
CA ARG A 181 -7.59 23.63 -17.30
C ARG A 181 -6.72 22.96 -18.35
N LYS A 182 -7.31 22.60 -19.46
CA LYS A 182 -6.56 22.11 -20.61
C LYS A 182 -5.70 23.24 -21.18
N ALA A 183 -4.41 22.96 -21.41
CA ALA A 183 -3.47 23.96 -21.91
C ALA A 183 -3.95 24.54 -23.25
N GLY A 184 -4.06 25.88 -23.33
CA GLY A 184 -4.49 26.59 -24.55
C GLY A 184 -6.01 26.62 -24.80
N THR A 185 -6.83 26.09 -23.87
CA THR A 185 -8.30 26.14 -23.95
C THR A 185 -8.91 26.86 -22.76
N THR A 186 -10.22 27.12 -22.83
CA THR A 186 -11.03 27.62 -21.71
C THR A 186 -11.72 26.48 -20.96
N GLU A 187 -11.51 25.24 -21.38
CA GLU A 187 -12.10 24.06 -20.78
C GLU A 187 -11.59 23.89 -19.34
N GLN A 188 -12.52 23.71 -18.43
CA GLN A 188 -12.28 23.49 -17.00
C GLN A 188 -12.93 22.17 -16.58
N LEU A 189 -12.23 21.43 -15.73
CA LEU A 189 -12.66 20.13 -15.23
C LEU A 189 -13.53 20.29 -13.97
N PHE A 190 -14.69 19.65 -13.98
CA PHE A 190 -15.56 19.43 -12.83
C PHE A 190 -15.77 17.94 -12.68
N SER A 191 -15.26 17.34 -11.62
CA SER A 191 -15.06 15.88 -11.54
C SER A 191 -15.91 15.17 -10.50
N THR A 192 -16.50 15.89 -9.53
CA THR A 192 -17.19 15.26 -8.40
C THR A 192 -18.69 15.49 -8.50
N PRO A 193 -19.54 14.45 -8.38
CA PRO A 193 -20.99 14.60 -8.39
C PRO A 193 -21.52 15.19 -7.06
N ALA A 194 -22.55 16.00 -7.16
CA ALA A 194 -23.37 16.46 -6.05
C ALA A 194 -24.81 16.00 -6.26
N TYR A 195 -25.38 15.29 -5.29
CA TYR A 195 -26.68 14.67 -5.43
C TYR A 195 -27.81 15.55 -4.91
N ASN A 196 -28.87 15.70 -5.70
CA ASN A 196 -30.03 16.52 -5.37
C ASN A 196 -30.80 15.91 -4.20
N ASN A 197 -30.89 16.68 -3.10
CA ASN A 197 -31.73 16.39 -1.95
C ASN A 197 -32.72 17.56 -1.77
N LYS A 198 -33.87 17.47 -2.43
CA LYS A 198 -34.90 18.49 -2.41
C LYS A 198 -35.48 18.58 -1.01
N ALA A 199 -35.16 19.63 -0.24
CA ALA A 199 -35.87 19.95 0.98
C ALA A 199 -37.07 20.82 0.66
N TYR A 200 -38.27 20.36 0.98
CA TYR A 200 -39.48 21.18 0.92
C TYR A 200 -39.80 21.70 2.31
N ASP A 201 -39.70 23.00 2.51
CA ASP A 201 -40.29 23.59 3.70
C ASP A 201 -41.80 23.75 3.48
N VAL A 202 -42.59 23.07 4.32
CA VAL A 202 -44.04 23.08 4.26
C VAL A 202 -44.52 24.44 4.84
N GLY A 203 -44.55 25.46 4.02
CA GLY A 203 -45.06 26.75 4.40
C GLY A 203 -44.35 27.98 3.83
N SER A 204 -43.23 27.80 3.17
CA SER A 204 -42.51 28.85 2.43
C SER A 204 -42.78 28.75 0.93
N PRO A 205 -43.00 29.84 0.22
CA PRO A 205 -43.07 29.80 -1.25
C PRO A 205 -41.72 29.62 -1.93
N ALA A 206 -40.62 29.62 -1.20
CA ALA A 206 -39.29 29.34 -1.68
C ALA A 206 -38.95 27.87 -1.34
N HIS A 207 -38.73 27.06 -2.35
CA HIS A 207 -38.25 25.69 -2.17
C HIS A 207 -36.74 25.73 -1.93
N ASP A 208 -36.32 25.28 -0.76
CA ASP A 208 -34.91 25.12 -0.47
C ASP A 208 -34.36 23.91 -1.25
N VAL A 209 -33.29 24.10 -2.00
CA VAL A 209 -32.68 23.07 -2.81
C VAL A 209 -31.25 22.84 -2.32
N TYR A 210 -31.04 21.65 -1.79
CA TYR A 210 -29.77 21.21 -1.24
C TYR A 210 -29.17 20.10 -2.10
N PHE A 211 -27.85 20.11 -2.23
CA PHE A 211 -27.12 19.03 -2.88
C PHE A 211 -26.12 18.41 -1.92
N ILE A 212 -26.19 17.10 -1.76
CA ILE A 212 -25.23 16.33 -0.95
C ILE A 212 -23.93 16.25 -1.73
N VAL A 213 -22.83 16.68 -1.13
CA VAL A 213 -21.53 16.82 -1.79
C VAL A 213 -20.44 15.93 -1.19
N ALA A 214 -20.56 15.55 0.09
CA ALA A 214 -19.55 14.75 0.79
C ALA A 214 -20.14 13.96 1.95
N GLY A 215 -19.54 12.82 2.27
CA GLY A 215 -19.84 12.00 3.45
C GLY A 215 -19.03 12.38 4.70
N HIS A 216 -18.36 13.52 4.70
CA HIS A 216 -17.62 14.07 5.84
C HIS A 216 -18.01 15.54 6.03
N ALA A 217 -17.99 15.98 7.29
CA ALA A 217 -18.29 17.38 7.59
C ALA A 217 -17.04 18.23 7.33
N THR A 218 -17.18 19.17 6.42
CA THR A 218 -16.17 20.16 6.09
C THR A 218 -16.72 21.51 6.49
N ILE A 219 -16.00 22.24 7.32
CA ILE A 219 -16.48 23.55 7.81
C ILE A 219 -15.74 24.66 7.08
N GLY A 220 -16.50 25.49 6.34
CA GLY A 220 -15.96 26.68 5.67
C GLY A 220 -15.24 26.42 4.36
N GLU A 221 -15.31 25.20 3.85
CA GLU A 221 -14.75 24.81 2.57
C GLU A 221 -15.66 25.21 1.41
N THR A 222 -15.06 25.43 0.25
CA THR A 222 -15.79 25.90 -0.92
C THR A 222 -15.65 24.96 -2.11
N VAL A 223 -16.70 24.88 -2.88
CA VAL A 223 -16.74 24.18 -4.16
C VAL A 223 -17.15 25.11 -5.26
N GLN A 224 -16.67 24.86 -6.46
CA GLN A 224 -17.15 25.50 -7.67
C GLN A 224 -18.15 24.57 -8.36
N ILE A 225 -19.30 25.11 -8.75
CA ILE A 225 -20.35 24.43 -9.48
C ILE A 225 -20.33 24.93 -10.90
N TRP A 226 -20.38 24.02 -11.87
CA TRP A 226 -20.60 24.35 -13.25
C TRP A 226 -22.09 24.33 -13.56
N ASP A 227 -22.64 25.47 -13.94
CA ASP A 227 -24.05 25.66 -14.27
C ASP A 227 -24.32 25.68 -15.80
N GLY A 228 -23.33 25.37 -16.61
CA GLY A 228 -23.43 25.46 -18.08
C GLY A 228 -23.30 26.89 -18.63
N VAL A 229 -23.05 27.88 -17.77
CA VAL A 229 -22.86 29.29 -18.14
C VAL A 229 -21.39 29.67 -17.99
N THR A 230 -21.01 30.85 -18.42
CA THR A 230 -19.62 31.30 -18.61
C THR A 230 -18.74 31.42 -17.39
N SER A 231 -19.29 31.25 -16.18
CA SER A 231 -18.53 31.39 -14.93
C SER A 231 -19.00 30.38 -13.88
N PRO A 232 -18.10 29.61 -13.27
CA PRO A 232 -18.47 28.71 -12.18
C PRO A 232 -18.93 29.52 -10.96
N LEU A 233 -19.93 28.99 -10.26
CA LEU A 233 -20.46 29.54 -9.03
C LEU A 233 -19.73 28.92 -7.84
N THR A 234 -19.18 29.75 -6.95
CA THR A 234 -18.57 29.27 -5.71
C THR A 234 -19.62 29.16 -4.60
N LYS A 235 -19.66 28.01 -3.92
CA LYS A 235 -20.53 27.73 -2.79
C LYS A 235 -19.76 27.24 -1.59
N THR A 236 -20.21 27.60 -0.39
CA THR A 236 -19.68 27.07 0.87
C THR A 236 -20.42 25.78 1.21
N ILE A 237 -19.71 24.81 1.75
CA ILE A 237 -20.26 23.55 2.22
C ILE A 237 -20.76 23.74 3.64
N GLU A 238 -21.97 23.27 3.88
CA GLU A 238 -22.62 23.26 5.20
C GLU A 238 -22.65 21.83 5.77
N PRO A 239 -22.28 21.63 7.04
CA PRO A 239 -22.34 20.30 7.66
C PRO A 239 -23.74 19.97 8.14
N ALA A 240 -24.14 18.71 7.97
CA ALA A 240 -25.38 18.17 8.50
C ALA A 240 -25.21 16.76 9.07
N VAL A 241 -26.26 16.26 9.71
CA VAL A 241 -26.32 14.90 10.26
C VAL A 241 -27.66 14.30 9.82
N ASP A 242 -27.63 13.10 9.26
CA ASP A 242 -28.86 12.39 8.88
C ASP A 242 -29.56 11.75 10.08
N SER A 243 -30.71 11.08 9.84
CA SER A 243 -31.51 10.42 10.88
C SER A 243 -30.76 9.32 11.63
N ASP A 244 -29.73 8.73 11.02
CA ASP A 244 -28.92 7.65 11.59
C ASP A 244 -27.68 8.19 12.33
N GLY A 245 -27.53 9.53 12.40
CA GLY A 245 -26.40 10.20 13.03
C GLY A 245 -25.15 10.26 12.15
N GLN A 246 -25.23 9.88 10.87
CA GLN A 246 -24.13 9.98 9.93
C GLN A 246 -23.94 11.43 9.48
N ARG A 247 -22.73 11.94 9.55
CA ARG A 247 -22.38 13.28 9.09
C ARG A 247 -22.25 13.32 7.56
N TYR A 248 -22.71 14.41 6.98
CA TYR A 248 -22.52 14.71 5.56
C TYR A 248 -22.37 16.22 5.32
N GLY A 249 -21.81 16.58 4.16
CA GLY A 249 -21.72 17.96 3.69
C GLY A 249 -22.73 18.20 2.57
N TYR A 250 -23.36 19.37 2.57
CA TYR A 250 -24.25 19.81 1.50
C TYR A 250 -23.98 21.25 1.09
N ILE A 251 -24.48 21.62 -0.07
CA ILE A 251 -24.51 23.02 -0.53
C ILE A 251 -25.95 23.46 -0.73
N ASP A 252 -26.24 24.69 -0.31
CA ASP A 252 -27.52 25.35 -0.54
C ASP A 252 -27.46 26.16 -1.83
N VAL A 253 -28.34 25.84 -2.78
CA VAL A 253 -28.47 26.54 -4.05
C VAL A 253 -29.77 27.32 -4.19
N THR A 254 -30.57 27.36 -3.14
CA THR A 254 -31.92 27.97 -3.12
C THR A 254 -31.92 29.43 -3.61
N SER A 255 -30.97 30.24 -3.14
CA SER A 255 -30.86 31.65 -3.49
C SER A 255 -30.05 31.90 -4.77
N SER A 256 -29.55 30.85 -5.41
CA SER A 256 -28.66 30.96 -6.54
C SER A 256 -29.44 30.70 -7.82
N HIS A 257 -29.42 31.65 -8.74
CA HIS A 257 -29.96 31.44 -10.09
C HIS A 257 -29.00 30.54 -10.87
N LEU A 258 -28.95 29.27 -10.49
CA LEU A 258 -28.29 28.25 -11.31
C LEU A 258 -29.19 28.03 -12.52
N LEU A 259 -28.90 28.76 -13.56
CA LEU A 259 -29.62 28.65 -14.82
C LEU A 259 -29.20 27.39 -15.54
N TYR A 260 -29.93 26.32 -15.30
CA TYR A 260 -29.82 25.17 -16.20
C TYR A 260 -30.52 25.53 -17.51
N THR A 261 -29.76 25.58 -18.60
CA THR A 261 -30.21 25.67 -19.99
C THR A 261 -31.41 26.61 -20.26
N GLY A 262 -31.20 27.92 -20.09
CA GLY A 262 -32.13 28.95 -20.60
C GLY A 262 -33.40 29.19 -19.79
N GLN A 263 -33.52 28.69 -18.60
CA GLN A 263 -34.64 29.00 -17.69
C GLN A 263 -34.34 30.24 -16.83
N THR A 264 -35.26 31.18 -16.82
CA THR A 264 -35.08 32.52 -16.24
C THR A 264 -35.52 32.69 -14.80
N SER A 265 -36.05 31.68 -14.13
CA SER A 265 -36.37 31.76 -12.68
C SER A 265 -36.63 30.38 -12.07
N LEU A 266 -36.16 30.20 -10.82
CA LEU A 266 -36.48 29.08 -9.92
C LEU A 266 -37.96 29.07 -9.46
N ALA A 267 -38.71 30.13 -9.76
CA ALA A 267 -40.03 30.39 -9.19
C ALA A 267 -41.16 29.47 -9.69
N ASN A 268 -40.95 28.70 -10.76
CA ASN A 268 -41.98 27.86 -11.36
C ASN A 268 -41.46 26.47 -11.68
N ASN A 269 -41.36 25.57 -10.69
CA ASN A 269 -41.08 24.14 -10.91
C ASN A 269 -39.95 23.85 -11.93
N ALA A 270 -38.89 24.65 -11.91
CA ALA A 270 -37.71 24.34 -12.69
C ALA A 270 -37.17 23.00 -12.18
N GLU A 271 -37.16 22.02 -13.03
CA GLU A 271 -36.51 20.73 -12.75
C GLU A 271 -35.02 21.03 -12.59
N HIS A 272 -34.54 20.98 -11.35
CA HIS A 272 -33.13 20.93 -11.09
C HIS A 272 -32.60 19.59 -11.59
N PRO A 273 -31.39 19.56 -12.13
CA PRO A 273 -30.82 18.27 -12.49
C PRO A 273 -30.70 17.39 -11.24
N SER A 274 -30.76 16.10 -11.43
CA SER A 274 -30.57 15.11 -10.38
C SER A 274 -29.19 15.19 -9.73
N GLU A 275 -28.20 15.69 -10.46
CA GLU A 275 -26.85 15.90 -9.99
C GLU A 275 -26.21 17.14 -10.64
N TYR A 276 -25.27 17.77 -9.91
CA TYR A 276 -24.32 18.74 -10.44
C TYR A 276 -22.91 18.18 -10.37
N TRP A 277 -22.02 18.71 -11.18
CA TRP A 277 -20.61 18.37 -11.14
C TRP A 277 -19.82 19.52 -10.52
N LEU A 278 -18.97 19.17 -9.57
CA LEU A 278 -18.23 20.08 -8.74
C LEU A 278 -16.73 20.02 -9.00
N ALA A 279 -16.06 21.14 -8.75
CA ALA A 279 -14.63 21.19 -8.54
C ALA A 279 -14.36 21.69 -7.12
N TRP A 280 -13.51 20.99 -6.40
CA TRP A 280 -13.14 21.33 -5.05
C TRP A 280 -12.03 22.36 -5.02
N THR A 281 -12.17 23.37 -4.18
CA THR A 281 -11.20 24.44 -3.97
C THR A 281 -11.00 24.67 -2.48
N ASP A 282 -9.85 25.21 -2.12
CA ASP A 282 -9.58 25.70 -0.76
C ASP A 282 -9.87 24.68 0.38
N GLY A 283 -9.31 23.50 0.28
CA GLY A 283 -9.29 22.56 1.40
C GLY A 283 -10.42 21.53 1.43
N GLY A 284 -11.09 21.30 0.31
CA GLY A 284 -12.33 20.55 0.19
C GLY A 284 -12.31 19.04 0.40
N GLY A 285 -11.21 18.43 0.74
CA GLY A 285 -11.13 16.99 1.00
C GLY A 285 -11.18 16.63 2.49
N ILE A 286 -10.93 15.35 2.78
CA ILE A 286 -10.76 14.87 4.15
C ILE A 286 -9.54 15.56 4.77
N ALA A 287 -9.69 16.07 6.00
CA ALA A 287 -8.58 16.65 6.75
C ALA A 287 -7.46 15.61 6.96
N ASN A 288 -6.21 16.02 6.74
CA ASN A 288 -5.06 15.14 6.95
C ASN A 288 -4.84 14.89 8.45
N PRO A 289 -5.00 13.65 8.96
CA PRO A 289 -4.79 13.35 10.37
C PRO A 289 -3.31 13.31 10.77
N TYR A 290 -2.39 13.37 9.81
CA TYR A 290 -0.94 13.25 10.02
C TYR A 290 -0.18 14.57 9.76
N GLY A 291 -0.87 15.62 9.34
CA GLY A 291 -0.29 16.92 9.01
C GLY A 291 -1.34 18.00 8.80
N ASP A 292 -0.93 19.14 8.29
CA ASP A 292 -1.82 20.24 7.99
C ASP A 292 -2.53 20.07 6.64
N GLY A 293 -3.73 20.66 6.54
CA GLY A 293 -4.51 20.72 5.30
C GLY A 293 -5.28 19.45 4.98
N VAL A 294 -5.50 19.20 3.68
CA VAL A 294 -6.28 18.06 3.20
C VAL A 294 -5.39 16.84 2.91
N LEU A 295 -5.98 15.67 3.00
CA LEU A 295 -5.33 14.39 2.75
C LEU A 295 -5.08 14.20 1.25
N THR A 296 -3.87 14.50 0.78
CA THR A 296 -3.47 14.40 -0.63
C THR A 296 -2.18 13.61 -0.84
N GLY A 297 -1.25 13.69 0.10
CA GLY A 297 0.05 13.04 -0.01
C GLY A 297 -0.06 11.51 0.02
N GLY A 298 0.59 10.83 -0.93
CA GLY A 298 0.43 9.38 -1.12
C GLY A 298 0.78 8.55 0.12
N GLY A 299 1.79 8.94 0.88
CA GLY A 299 2.14 8.25 2.13
C GLY A 299 1.05 8.36 3.19
N ASP A 300 0.52 9.56 3.38
CA ASP A 300 -0.55 9.83 4.35
C ASP A 300 -1.87 9.18 3.90
N VAL A 301 -2.17 9.18 2.59
CA VAL A 301 -3.34 8.52 2.00
C VAL A 301 -3.33 7.02 2.29
N VAL A 302 -2.23 6.34 1.99
CA VAL A 302 -2.09 4.90 2.24
C VAL A 302 -2.25 4.60 3.73
N ARG A 303 -1.55 5.36 4.57
CA ARG A 303 -1.61 5.22 6.04
C ARG A 303 -3.03 5.41 6.56
N TYR A 304 -3.73 6.43 6.08
CA TYR A 304 -5.12 6.70 6.46
C TYR A 304 -6.06 5.56 6.04
N LEU A 305 -5.98 5.12 4.79
CA LEU A 305 -6.83 4.05 4.28
C LEU A 305 -6.62 2.74 5.04
N LEU A 306 -5.38 2.35 5.30
CA LEU A 306 -5.08 1.18 6.12
C LEU A 306 -5.57 1.34 7.57
N SER A 307 -5.46 2.52 8.18
CA SER A 307 -5.95 2.74 9.54
C SER A 307 -7.46 2.51 9.69
N ARG A 308 -8.22 2.69 8.62
CA ARG A 308 -9.67 2.46 8.61
C ARG A 308 -10.05 0.98 8.64
N THR A 309 -9.16 0.10 8.21
CA THR A 309 -9.41 -1.34 8.24
C THR A 309 -9.24 -1.97 9.62
N GLY A 310 -8.59 -1.25 10.54
CA GLY A 310 -8.27 -1.75 11.88
C GLY A 310 -7.13 -2.78 11.90
N VAL A 311 -6.41 -2.96 10.79
CA VAL A 311 -5.23 -3.84 10.73
C VAL A 311 -4.04 -3.22 11.48
N GLU A 312 -3.19 -4.09 12.03
CA GLU A 312 -1.93 -3.65 12.63
C GLU A 312 -0.99 -3.09 11.55
N MET A 313 -0.38 -1.92 11.82
CA MET A 313 0.57 -1.26 10.93
C MET A 313 1.84 -0.86 11.68
N ASP A 314 2.98 -0.94 11.02
CA ASP A 314 4.21 -0.27 11.48
C ASP A 314 4.14 1.23 11.16
N ASP A 315 3.45 1.95 12.03
CA ASP A 315 3.18 3.38 11.89
C ASP A 315 4.46 4.22 11.80
N ALA A 316 5.54 3.77 12.46
CA ALA A 316 6.84 4.43 12.38
C ALA A 316 7.49 4.24 11.00
N ALA A 317 7.36 3.05 10.40
CA ALA A 317 7.87 2.81 9.05
C ALA A 317 7.13 3.67 8.01
N PHE A 318 5.80 3.77 8.11
CA PHE A 318 5.01 4.68 7.26
C PHE A 318 5.42 6.13 7.45
N ALA A 319 5.55 6.61 8.69
CA ALA A 319 5.93 7.98 8.98
C ALA A 319 7.31 8.35 8.44
N ASN A 320 8.27 7.41 8.47
CA ASN A 320 9.63 7.64 7.99
C ASN A 320 9.70 7.86 6.46
N ILE A 321 8.85 7.18 5.69
CA ILE A 321 8.85 7.30 4.22
C ILE A 321 7.78 8.25 3.69
N ALA A 322 6.83 8.68 4.54
CA ALA A 322 5.77 9.60 4.14
C ALA A 322 6.30 10.86 3.43
N PRO A 323 7.39 11.52 3.86
CA PRO A 323 7.91 12.68 3.14
C PRO A 323 8.26 12.42 1.67
N ILE A 324 8.72 11.19 1.35
CA ILE A 324 9.04 10.78 -0.03
C ILE A 324 7.75 10.55 -0.81
N LEU A 325 6.80 9.84 -0.20
CA LEU A 325 5.55 9.45 -0.85
C LEU A 325 4.57 10.61 -0.98
N ASN A 326 4.61 11.60 -0.08
CA ASN A 326 3.75 12.77 -0.10
C ASN A 326 4.07 13.74 -1.26
N GLU A 327 5.17 13.50 -1.96
CA GLU A 327 5.47 14.15 -3.24
C GLU A 327 4.55 13.66 -4.39
N TYR A 328 3.87 12.53 -4.21
CA TYR A 328 2.81 12.02 -5.10
C TYR A 328 1.48 12.43 -4.50
N ARG A 329 0.72 13.23 -5.24
CA ARG A 329 -0.54 13.78 -4.75
C ARG A 329 -1.72 13.11 -5.41
N PHE A 330 -2.66 12.68 -4.60
CA PHE A 330 -3.91 12.06 -5.02
C PHE A 330 -5.08 12.96 -4.70
N ALA A 331 -6.02 12.98 -5.61
CA ALA A 331 -7.32 13.60 -5.45
C ALA A 331 -8.36 12.78 -6.22
N GLY A 332 -9.59 12.75 -5.74
CA GLY A 332 -10.65 11.99 -6.38
C GLY A 332 -11.84 11.80 -5.46
N PHE A 333 -12.80 11.04 -5.92
CA PHE A 333 -13.98 10.70 -5.12
C PHE A 333 -14.34 9.23 -5.28
N VAL A 334 -15.04 8.72 -4.26
CA VAL A 334 -15.66 7.40 -4.26
C VAL A 334 -17.10 7.57 -3.78
N ASN A 335 -18.05 7.10 -4.54
CA ASN A 335 -19.49 7.15 -4.24
C ASN A 335 -20.18 5.80 -4.42
N ASP A 336 -19.41 4.75 -4.64
CA ASP A 336 -19.85 3.38 -4.79
C ASP A 336 -19.32 2.48 -3.66
N GLY A 337 -19.89 1.30 -3.52
CA GLY A 337 -19.52 0.33 -2.49
C GLY A 337 -18.23 -0.43 -2.80
N ILE A 338 -17.09 0.25 -2.87
CA ILE A 338 -15.78 -0.40 -3.05
C ILE A 338 -15.12 -0.69 -1.69
N THR A 339 -14.20 -1.66 -1.68
CA THR A 339 -13.39 -1.97 -0.49
C THR A 339 -12.16 -1.07 -0.41
N THR A 340 -11.59 -0.99 0.79
CA THR A 340 -10.33 -0.28 0.99
C THR A 340 -9.19 -0.93 0.19
N ALA A 341 -9.18 -2.26 0.09
CA ALA A 341 -8.24 -3.01 -0.72
C ALA A 341 -8.33 -2.66 -2.20
N SER A 342 -9.55 -2.61 -2.75
CA SER A 342 -9.78 -2.25 -4.15
C SER A 342 -9.28 -0.83 -4.43
N LEU A 343 -9.64 0.16 -3.59
CA LEU A 343 -9.13 1.53 -3.75
C LEU A 343 -7.61 1.60 -3.72
N LEU A 344 -6.98 0.90 -2.76
CA LEU A 344 -5.52 0.88 -2.64
C LEU A 344 -4.86 0.21 -3.84
N ASN A 345 -5.28 -1.00 -4.19
CA ASN A 345 -4.62 -1.82 -5.21
C ASN A 345 -4.84 -1.33 -6.64
N GLU A 346 -6.01 -0.77 -6.94
CA GLU A 346 -6.34 -0.35 -8.29
C GLU A 346 -6.02 1.12 -8.57
N HIS A 347 -6.10 1.98 -7.54
CA HIS A 347 -6.08 3.42 -7.78
C HIS A 347 -4.96 4.20 -7.08
N ILE A 348 -4.33 3.66 -6.04
CA ILE A 348 -3.30 4.38 -5.26
C ILE A 348 -1.92 3.73 -5.41
N LEU A 349 -1.77 2.46 -5.01
CA LEU A 349 -0.47 1.77 -4.97
C LEU A 349 0.20 1.60 -6.33
N PRO A 350 -0.51 1.36 -7.45
CA PRO A 350 0.13 1.27 -8.77
C PRO A 350 0.92 2.52 -9.16
N TYR A 351 0.58 3.66 -8.57
CA TYR A 351 1.20 4.96 -8.86
C TYR A 351 2.21 5.41 -7.80
N LEU A 352 2.46 4.60 -6.78
CA LEU A 352 3.44 4.86 -5.73
C LEU A 352 4.65 3.93 -5.87
N PRO A 353 5.86 4.40 -5.54
CA PRO A 353 7.06 3.58 -5.60
C PRO A 353 7.24 2.70 -4.35
N ILE A 354 6.18 2.03 -3.93
CA ILE A 354 6.17 1.15 -2.75
C ILE A 354 5.43 -0.14 -3.01
N GLN A 355 5.74 -1.11 -2.16
CA GLN A 355 4.94 -2.28 -1.89
C GLN A 355 4.60 -2.31 -0.40
N ILE A 356 3.47 -2.89 -0.04
CA ILE A 356 3.09 -3.11 1.36
C ILE A 356 3.22 -4.60 1.66
N LYS A 357 3.97 -4.91 2.70
CA LYS A 357 4.20 -6.28 3.17
C LYS A 357 3.86 -6.38 4.65
N ALA A 358 3.49 -7.58 5.06
CA ALA A 358 3.45 -7.92 6.46
C ALA A 358 4.86 -7.91 7.07
N GLY A 359 4.95 -7.56 8.33
CA GLY A 359 6.19 -7.50 9.05
C GLY A 359 5.98 -7.69 10.56
N PRO A 360 7.05 -7.67 11.34
CA PRO A 360 6.98 -7.96 12.78
C PRO A 360 6.03 -7.07 13.59
N LYS A 361 5.71 -5.88 13.08
CA LYS A 361 4.84 -4.89 13.74
C LYS A 361 3.54 -4.62 12.99
N GLY A 362 3.15 -5.51 12.08
CA GLY A 362 2.02 -5.33 11.19
C GLY A 362 2.44 -4.95 9.77
N LEU A 363 1.50 -4.48 8.97
CA LEU A 363 1.77 -4.05 7.60
C LEU A 363 2.79 -2.92 7.57
N ARG A 364 3.76 -3.01 6.67
CA ARG A 364 4.82 -2.00 6.50
C ARG A 364 5.05 -1.69 5.03
N PRO A 365 5.41 -0.45 4.68
CA PRO A 365 5.76 -0.07 3.33
C PRO A 365 7.23 -0.40 3.04
N ILE A 366 7.50 -0.88 1.83
CA ILE A 366 8.84 -1.13 1.31
C ILE A 366 9.01 -0.26 0.06
N LEU A 367 9.99 0.64 0.07
CA LEU A 367 10.31 1.47 -1.08
C LEU A 367 10.93 0.62 -2.19
N TYR A 368 10.55 0.89 -3.44
CA TYR A 368 11.23 0.29 -4.58
C TYR A 368 12.70 0.69 -4.61
N GLN A 369 13.53 -0.23 -5.06
CA GLN A 369 14.99 -0.14 -5.01
C GLN A 369 15.54 1.21 -5.45
N TYR A 370 15.18 1.70 -6.63
CA TYR A 370 15.76 2.94 -7.18
C TYR A 370 15.47 4.18 -6.32
N ILE A 371 14.34 4.21 -5.59
CA ILE A 371 14.02 5.26 -4.62
C ILE A 371 14.78 5.02 -3.31
N ALA A 372 14.81 3.77 -2.82
CA ALA A 372 15.51 3.41 -1.58
C ALA A 372 17.00 3.75 -1.69
N LEU A 373 17.67 3.39 -2.77
CA LEU A 373 19.10 3.66 -2.96
C LEU A 373 19.48 5.16 -2.97
N GLN A 374 18.53 6.03 -3.30
CA GLN A 374 18.74 7.48 -3.29
C GLN A 374 18.46 8.12 -1.93
N ASN A 375 17.45 7.63 -1.23
CA ASN A 375 16.88 8.31 -0.07
C ASN A 375 17.21 7.62 1.27
N VAL A 376 17.59 6.34 1.23
CA VAL A 376 17.88 5.56 2.44
C VAL A 376 19.39 5.38 2.60
N GLN A 377 19.87 5.54 3.83
CA GLN A 377 21.26 5.27 4.16
C GLN A 377 21.48 3.76 4.32
N PRO A 378 22.65 3.25 3.89
CA PRO A 378 22.99 1.85 4.10
C PRO A 378 23.04 1.50 5.60
N VAL A 379 22.41 0.39 5.96
CA VAL A 379 22.38 -0.12 7.35
C VAL A 379 23.54 -1.07 7.64
N ALA A 380 24.19 -1.61 6.59
CA ALA A 380 25.34 -2.50 6.71
C ALA A 380 26.28 -2.38 5.51
N HIS A 381 27.54 -2.77 5.72
CA HIS A 381 28.50 -3.00 4.66
C HIS A 381 28.89 -4.49 4.64
N VAL A 382 28.48 -5.18 3.59
CA VAL A 382 28.73 -6.61 3.39
C VAL A 382 29.98 -6.76 2.52
N ILE A 383 30.99 -7.48 3.01
CA ILE A 383 32.24 -7.70 2.29
C ILE A 383 32.42 -9.19 2.03
N SER A 384 32.43 -9.57 0.75
CA SER A 384 32.67 -10.96 0.33
C SER A 384 34.08 -11.41 0.68
N GLY A 385 34.18 -12.56 1.35
CA GLY A 385 35.47 -13.19 1.70
C GLY A 385 36.18 -12.58 2.90
N GLN A 386 35.58 -11.63 3.63
CA GLN A 386 36.04 -11.24 4.94
C GLN A 386 35.32 -12.07 6.01
N GLY A 387 36.07 -12.91 6.71
CA GLY A 387 35.51 -13.87 7.65
C GLY A 387 34.98 -15.14 6.94
N ASP A 388 34.87 -16.22 7.66
CA ASP A 388 34.62 -17.55 7.08
C ASP A 388 33.16 -17.76 6.59
N TRP A 389 32.33 -16.72 6.51
CA TRP A 389 30.87 -16.90 6.56
C TRP A 389 30.05 -16.23 5.47
N ILE A 390 30.66 -15.44 4.57
CA ILE A 390 29.90 -14.81 3.49
C ILE A 390 30.22 -15.49 2.17
N GLN A 391 29.35 -16.37 1.73
CA GLN A 391 29.42 -16.96 0.41
C GLN A 391 28.50 -16.18 -0.53
N ILE A 392 29.08 -15.58 -1.56
CA ILE A 392 28.30 -14.98 -2.63
C ILE A 392 27.99 -16.08 -3.66
N GLY A 393 26.70 -16.26 -3.88
CA GLY A 393 26.19 -17.15 -4.92
C GLY A 393 26.34 -16.56 -6.33
N ALA A 394 25.65 -17.14 -7.28
CA ALA A 394 25.65 -16.68 -8.65
C ALA A 394 25.05 -15.27 -8.78
N LEU A 395 25.62 -14.47 -9.68
CA LEU A 395 24.98 -13.25 -10.14
C LEU A 395 23.85 -13.64 -11.10
N GLU A 396 22.63 -13.37 -10.69
CA GLU A 396 21.46 -13.62 -11.51
C GLU A 396 20.99 -12.32 -12.16
N THR A 397 20.57 -12.41 -13.41
CA THR A 397 19.99 -11.28 -14.13
C THR A 397 18.67 -11.73 -14.71
N THR A 398 17.59 -11.04 -14.37
CA THR A 398 16.34 -11.24 -15.10
C THR A 398 16.52 -10.68 -16.51
N THR A 399 16.55 -11.57 -17.48
CA THR A 399 16.74 -11.24 -18.89
C THR A 399 15.44 -11.26 -19.68
N ASN A 400 14.29 -11.31 -19.00
CA ASN A 400 13.01 -11.30 -19.70
C ASN A 400 12.79 -9.94 -20.35
N THR A 401 13.14 -9.84 -21.62
CA THR A 401 12.99 -8.62 -22.40
C THR A 401 11.54 -8.22 -22.63
N SER A 402 10.60 -9.14 -22.43
CA SER A 402 9.17 -8.85 -22.53
C SER A 402 8.64 -7.96 -21.37
N GLU A 403 9.39 -7.89 -20.28
CA GLU A 403 9.06 -7.06 -19.10
C GLU A 403 9.76 -5.69 -19.12
N ILE A 404 10.52 -5.41 -20.16
CA ILE A 404 11.18 -4.11 -20.32
C ILE A 404 10.20 -3.13 -20.96
N TYR A 405 9.88 -2.08 -20.23
CA TYR A 405 9.08 -0.95 -20.70
C TYR A 405 9.92 0.32 -20.64
N ASN A 406 10.10 0.98 -21.78
CA ASN A 406 10.90 2.20 -21.90
C ASN A 406 10.12 3.40 -22.42
N ALA A 407 8.81 3.25 -22.56
CA ALA A 407 7.88 4.32 -22.83
C ALA A 407 6.63 4.12 -21.98
N VAL A 408 6.05 5.22 -21.52
CA VAL A 408 4.83 5.19 -20.72
C VAL A 408 3.89 6.31 -21.17
N ARG A 409 2.61 5.97 -21.27
CA ARG A 409 1.53 6.93 -21.42
C ARG A 409 0.63 6.85 -20.21
N LEU A 410 0.34 7.99 -19.60
CA LEU A 410 -0.56 8.11 -18.46
C LEU A 410 -1.73 9.01 -18.83
N HIS A 411 -2.94 8.47 -18.78
CA HIS A 411 -4.17 9.25 -18.81
C HIS A 411 -4.54 9.60 -17.37
N TYR A 412 -4.79 10.89 -17.11
CA TYR A 412 -5.05 11.39 -15.76
C TYR A 412 -6.02 12.56 -15.76
N ALA A 413 -6.42 13.07 -14.57
CA ALA A 413 -7.48 14.05 -14.39
C ALA A 413 -8.81 13.55 -14.95
N TRP A 414 -9.38 12.58 -14.23
CA TRP A 414 -10.66 11.97 -14.57
C TRP A 414 -11.79 13.00 -14.65
N ASN A 415 -12.53 12.98 -15.75
CA ASN A 415 -13.72 13.78 -15.98
C ASN A 415 -14.97 12.90 -15.89
N GLY A 416 -15.65 12.98 -14.75
CA GLY A 416 -16.86 12.15 -14.53
C GLY A 416 -18.04 12.53 -15.42
N ILE A 417 -18.10 13.74 -15.97
CA ILE A 417 -19.15 14.18 -16.89
C ILE A 417 -19.06 13.42 -18.22
N GLU A 418 -17.85 13.27 -18.74
CA GLU A 418 -17.57 12.68 -20.05
C GLU A 418 -17.13 11.22 -19.98
N ASP A 419 -16.98 10.69 -18.76
CA ASP A 419 -16.43 9.36 -18.51
C ASP A 419 -15.09 9.14 -19.23
N SER A 420 -14.20 10.12 -19.15
CA SER A 420 -12.93 10.17 -19.87
C SER A 420 -11.84 10.88 -19.09
N PHE A 421 -10.60 10.78 -19.55
CA PHE A 421 -9.49 11.51 -18.97
C PHE A 421 -9.26 12.85 -19.68
N PHE A 422 -9.14 13.91 -18.90
CA PHE A 422 -8.96 15.27 -19.40
C PHE A 422 -7.54 15.53 -19.94
N HIS A 423 -6.53 14.83 -19.39
CA HIS A 423 -5.14 14.96 -19.77
C HIS A 423 -4.49 13.64 -20.12
N SER A 424 -3.50 13.72 -20.99
CA SER A 424 -2.59 12.63 -21.33
C SER A 424 -1.15 13.12 -21.25
N LEU A 425 -0.28 12.30 -20.64
CA LEU A 425 1.16 12.54 -20.58
C LEU A 425 1.89 11.34 -21.15
N TYR A 426 2.75 11.60 -22.12
CA TYR A 426 3.68 10.62 -22.65
C TYR A 426 5.11 10.92 -22.19
N MET A 427 5.82 9.88 -21.75
CA MET A 427 7.25 9.94 -21.50
C MET A 427 7.93 8.73 -22.15
N GLY A 428 8.98 8.99 -22.94
CA GLY A 428 9.63 7.93 -23.71
C GLY A 428 10.88 8.39 -24.45
N PRO A 429 11.40 7.56 -25.38
CA PRO A 429 12.64 7.86 -26.11
C PRO A 429 12.46 8.99 -27.13
N ASP A 430 11.29 9.11 -27.71
CA ASP A 430 10.95 10.12 -28.73
C ASP A 430 9.77 10.96 -28.23
N GLY A 431 9.66 12.19 -28.72
CA GLY A 431 8.45 12.98 -28.52
C GLY A 431 7.33 12.45 -29.41
N VAL A 432 6.10 12.47 -28.90
CA VAL A 432 4.88 12.14 -29.65
C VAL A 432 3.91 13.30 -29.56
N ASP A 433 2.89 13.31 -30.41
CA ASP A 433 1.80 14.26 -30.31
C ASP A 433 0.89 13.82 -29.15
N ASP A 434 0.95 14.57 -28.05
CA ASP A 434 0.22 14.34 -26.82
C ASP A 434 0.10 15.68 -26.06
N ASP A 435 -0.83 15.79 -25.10
CA ASP A 435 -1.00 17.02 -24.32
C ASP A 435 0.31 17.46 -23.66
N TYR A 436 1.00 16.47 -23.09
CA TYR A 436 2.35 16.63 -22.55
C TYR A 436 3.24 15.50 -23.08
N SER A 437 4.37 15.86 -23.64
CA SER A 437 5.35 14.90 -24.14
C SER A 437 6.74 15.22 -23.63
N LYS A 438 7.42 14.23 -23.05
CA LYS A 438 8.76 14.40 -22.48
C LYS A 438 9.69 13.28 -22.91
N LYS A 439 10.86 13.65 -23.41
CA LYS A 439 11.94 12.71 -23.69
C LYS A 439 12.64 12.30 -22.40
N ASN A 440 13.01 11.04 -22.31
CA ASN A 440 13.69 10.48 -21.16
C ASN A 440 14.99 9.80 -21.59
N LEU A 441 16.10 10.08 -20.89
CA LEU A 441 17.43 9.56 -21.23
C LEU A 441 17.52 8.04 -21.04
N TYR A 442 16.92 7.52 -19.98
CA TYR A 442 16.85 6.05 -19.75
C TYR A 442 16.11 5.37 -20.89
N SER A 443 14.99 5.93 -21.32
CA SER A 443 14.22 5.44 -22.47
C SER A 443 15.06 5.39 -23.75
N GLN A 444 15.82 6.44 -24.03
CA GLN A 444 16.66 6.48 -25.23
C GLN A 444 17.75 5.42 -25.21
N THR A 445 18.41 5.24 -24.07
CA THR A 445 19.46 4.22 -23.92
C THR A 445 18.87 2.82 -24.03
N SER A 446 17.72 2.57 -23.41
CA SER A 446 17.00 1.30 -23.46
C SER A 446 16.51 0.97 -24.87
N LYS A 447 15.92 1.95 -25.58
CA LYS A 447 15.47 1.80 -26.98
C LYS A 447 16.58 1.26 -27.89
N ASN A 448 17.80 1.75 -27.72
CA ASN A 448 18.93 1.33 -28.54
C ASN A 448 19.30 -0.13 -28.36
N ARG A 449 18.96 -0.73 -27.20
CA ARG A 449 19.26 -2.12 -26.86
C ARG A 449 18.09 -3.07 -27.10
N TYR A 450 16.87 -2.63 -26.77
CA TYR A 450 15.70 -3.50 -26.66
C TYR A 450 14.54 -3.10 -27.59
N GLY A 451 14.68 -2.01 -28.36
CA GLY A 451 13.55 -1.44 -29.10
C GLY A 451 12.64 -0.60 -28.23
N VAL A 452 11.52 -0.14 -28.78
CA VAL A 452 10.50 0.62 -28.03
C VAL A 452 9.44 -0.34 -27.50
N SER A 453 9.21 -0.29 -26.20
CA SER A 453 8.10 -0.96 -25.53
C SER A 453 7.36 0.02 -24.65
N GLN A 454 6.06 0.17 -24.85
CA GLN A 454 5.22 1.16 -24.17
C GLN A 454 4.18 0.48 -23.29
N GLN A 455 3.99 1.04 -22.09
CA GLN A 455 2.86 0.74 -21.21
C GLN A 455 1.93 1.95 -21.11
N THR A 456 0.62 1.70 -21.03
CA THR A 456 -0.39 2.74 -20.83
C THR A 456 -1.10 2.52 -19.51
N PHE A 457 -1.32 3.62 -18.77
CA PHE A 457 -2.03 3.63 -17.49
C PHE A 457 -3.15 4.66 -17.49
N GLU A 458 -4.14 4.44 -16.65
CA GLU A 458 -5.29 5.28 -16.42
C GLU A 458 -5.42 5.60 -14.93
N ALA A 459 -5.10 6.84 -14.55
CA ALA A 459 -5.02 7.26 -13.15
C ALA A 459 -6.18 8.18 -12.78
N MET A 460 -7.27 7.61 -12.27
CA MET A 460 -8.46 8.35 -11.86
C MET A 460 -8.20 9.34 -10.72
N PHE A 461 -7.25 9.03 -9.83
CA PHE A 461 -6.95 9.83 -8.65
C PHE A 461 -5.71 10.73 -8.78
N ILE A 462 -5.18 10.91 -9.98
CA ILE A 462 -4.09 11.85 -10.24
C ILE A 462 -4.64 13.03 -11.06
N TYR A 463 -4.56 14.24 -10.49
CA TYR A 463 -5.00 15.48 -11.16
C TYR A 463 -3.84 16.43 -11.48
N GLU A 464 -2.72 16.30 -10.77
CA GLU A 464 -1.55 17.15 -10.95
C GLU A 464 -0.59 16.58 -12.00
N THR A 465 -0.21 17.41 -12.98
CA THR A 465 0.81 17.06 -13.98
C THR A 465 2.17 16.73 -13.35
N ARG A 466 2.50 17.34 -12.20
CA ARG A 466 3.74 17.04 -11.47
C ARG A 466 3.77 15.60 -10.98
N THR A 467 2.69 15.13 -10.36
CA THR A 467 2.54 13.74 -9.90
C THR A 467 2.57 12.77 -11.08
N ALA A 468 1.84 13.08 -12.16
CA ALA A 468 1.84 12.30 -13.39
C ALA A 468 3.24 12.15 -13.99
N ALA A 469 3.99 13.26 -14.09
CA ALA A 469 5.35 13.25 -14.63
C ALA A 469 6.34 12.49 -13.75
N ARG A 470 6.18 12.57 -12.42
CA ARG A 470 6.99 11.81 -11.45
C ARG A 470 6.75 10.32 -11.62
N PHE A 471 5.49 9.88 -11.59
CA PHE A 471 5.15 8.48 -11.82
C PHE A 471 5.74 7.94 -13.13
N CYS A 472 5.57 8.67 -14.25
CA CYS A 472 6.11 8.24 -15.54
C CYS A 472 7.63 8.12 -15.52
N GLY A 473 8.34 9.06 -14.86
CA GLY A 473 9.79 9.03 -14.71
C GLY A 473 10.27 7.84 -13.89
N ASP A 474 9.59 7.58 -12.80
CA ASP A 474 9.90 6.47 -11.89
C ASP A 474 9.59 5.12 -12.53
N PHE A 475 8.48 5.01 -13.24
CA PHE A 475 8.12 3.80 -13.98
C PHE A 475 9.18 3.44 -15.03
N ILE A 476 9.61 4.41 -15.84
CA ILE A 476 10.66 4.21 -16.86
C ILE A 476 11.96 3.77 -16.18
N ARG A 477 12.36 4.47 -15.12
CA ARG A 477 13.60 4.16 -14.43
C ARG A 477 13.61 2.74 -13.89
N ARG A 478 12.50 2.28 -13.37
CA ARG A 478 12.35 0.93 -12.83
C ARG A 478 12.35 -0.15 -13.91
N ASN A 479 11.71 0.09 -15.06
CA ASN A 479 11.36 -0.96 -16.02
C ASN A 479 12.13 -0.88 -17.34
N SER A 480 13.03 0.12 -17.53
CA SER A 480 13.74 0.29 -18.80
C SER A 480 14.92 -0.68 -19.00
N PHE A 481 15.38 -1.34 -17.94
CA PHE A 481 16.51 -2.25 -17.97
C PHE A 481 16.22 -3.49 -17.12
N PRO A 482 16.86 -4.64 -17.47
CA PRO A 482 16.77 -5.84 -16.64
C PRO A 482 17.29 -5.58 -15.24
N ARG A 483 16.63 -6.18 -14.25
CA ARG A 483 17.07 -6.12 -12.85
C ARG A 483 18.15 -7.17 -12.61
N ARG A 484 19.07 -6.85 -11.72
CA ARG A 484 20.16 -7.74 -11.33
C ARG A 484 20.07 -8.08 -9.86
N PHE A 485 20.30 -9.34 -9.56
CA PHE A 485 20.21 -9.89 -8.22
C PHE A 485 21.51 -10.60 -7.85
N VAL A 486 21.87 -10.54 -6.58
CA VAL A 486 22.95 -11.30 -5.98
C VAL A 486 22.40 -12.04 -4.78
N ARG A 487 22.55 -13.36 -4.78
CA ARG A 487 22.27 -14.17 -3.61
C ARG A 487 23.54 -14.25 -2.75
N PHE A 488 23.40 -14.05 -1.45
CA PHE A 488 24.48 -14.30 -0.52
C PHE A 488 23.98 -15.04 0.72
N VAL A 489 24.85 -15.92 1.24
CA VAL A 489 24.64 -16.63 2.48
C VAL A 489 25.42 -15.89 3.56
N ALA A 490 24.80 -15.61 4.69
CA ALA A 490 25.36 -14.80 5.73
C ALA A 490 25.31 -15.49 7.09
N SER A 491 26.28 -15.14 7.93
CA SER A 491 26.27 -15.53 9.34
C SER A 491 25.09 -14.90 10.10
N LEU A 492 24.88 -15.38 11.32
CA LEU A 492 23.81 -14.94 12.21
C LEU A 492 23.83 -13.42 12.45
N GLU A 493 25.00 -12.78 12.42
CA GLU A 493 25.15 -11.35 12.66
C GLU A 493 24.38 -10.44 11.70
N TYR A 494 23.96 -10.96 10.53
CA TYR A 494 23.14 -10.24 9.57
C TYR A 494 21.62 -10.44 9.77
N GLY A 495 21.22 -11.18 10.79
CA GLY A 495 19.79 -11.43 11.09
C GLY A 495 18.96 -10.17 11.31
N PHE A 496 19.59 -9.03 11.65
CA PHE A 496 18.92 -7.74 11.79
C PHE A 496 18.41 -7.14 10.46
N LEU A 497 18.97 -7.57 9.32
CA LEU A 497 18.54 -7.07 8.01
C LEU A 497 17.08 -7.43 7.75
N GLN A 498 16.35 -6.48 7.17
CA GLN A 498 14.94 -6.62 6.80
C GLN A 498 14.74 -6.34 5.31
N LEU A 499 13.62 -6.79 4.78
CA LEU A 499 13.23 -6.46 3.40
C LEU A 499 13.21 -4.93 3.19
N GLY A 500 13.74 -4.48 2.07
CA GLY A 500 13.84 -3.06 1.72
C GLY A 500 15.03 -2.32 2.34
N ASP A 501 15.78 -2.95 3.24
CA ASP A 501 17.01 -2.34 3.77
C ASP A 501 18.03 -2.11 2.66
N VAL A 502 18.72 -0.99 2.73
CA VAL A 502 19.84 -0.68 1.85
C VAL A 502 21.13 -1.15 2.49
N VAL A 503 21.91 -1.91 1.74
CA VAL A 503 23.25 -2.40 2.14
C VAL A 503 24.28 -2.02 1.09
N GLU A 504 25.53 -1.84 1.51
CA GLU A 504 26.66 -1.74 0.60
C GLU A 504 27.32 -3.11 0.44
N LEU A 505 27.51 -3.54 -0.80
CA LEU A 505 28.17 -4.81 -1.12
C LEU A 505 29.55 -4.55 -1.76
N THR A 506 30.58 -5.15 -1.18
CA THR A 506 31.92 -5.21 -1.78
C THR A 506 32.27 -6.64 -2.10
N SER A 507 32.59 -6.93 -3.38
CA SER A 507 32.99 -8.24 -3.86
C SER A 507 34.02 -8.12 -4.97
N SER A 508 35.22 -8.64 -4.74
CA SER A 508 36.26 -8.64 -5.75
C SER A 508 35.95 -9.56 -6.94
N SER A 509 35.25 -10.67 -6.70
CA SER A 509 34.84 -11.61 -7.74
C SER A 509 33.76 -11.05 -8.68
N LEU A 510 32.93 -10.16 -8.17
CA LEU A 510 31.88 -9.49 -8.94
C LEU A 510 32.26 -8.06 -9.39
N TYR A 511 33.50 -7.64 -9.10
CA TYR A 511 34.00 -6.28 -9.37
C TYR A 511 33.10 -5.18 -8.75
N MET A 512 32.53 -5.46 -7.58
CA MET A 512 31.73 -4.52 -6.81
C MET A 512 32.56 -3.87 -5.71
N ASP A 513 32.51 -2.57 -5.63
CA ASP A 513 33.12 -1.77 -4.54
C ASP A 513 32.05 -0.85 -3.96
N ARG A 514 31.60 -1.17 -2.74
CA ARG A 514 30.54 -0.45 -2.02
C ARG A 514 29.29 -0.21 -2.87
N GLN A 515 28.93 -1.21 -3.69
CA GLN A 515 27.74 -1.16 -4.51
C GLN A 515 26.49 -1.16 -3.60
N LYS A 516 25.70 -0.12 -3.70
CA LYS A 516 24.42 -0.06 -2.97
C LYS A 516 23.42 -1.06 -3.56
N CYS A 517 22.80 -1.83 -2.67
CA CYS A 517 21.80 -2.84 -2.98
C CYS A 517 20.64 -2.73 -2.00
N THR A 518 19.47 -3.26 -2.36
CA THR A 518 18.35 -3.47 -1.45
C THR A 518 18.13 -4.94 -1.18
N VAL A 519 17.75 -5.28 0.04
CA VAL A 519 17.35 -6.63 0.42
C VAL A 519 15.95 -6.88 -0.14
N VAL A 520 15.81 -7.85 -1.04
CA VAL A 520 14.53 -8.20 -1.68
C VAL A 520 14.01 -9.58 -1.27
N SER A 521 14.87 -10.44 -0.74
CA SER A 521 14.46 -11.68 -0.08
C SER A 521 15.33 -11.95 1.13
N LYS A 522 14.73 -12.51 2.15
CA LYS A 522 15.36 -12.97 3.38
C LYS A 522 14.79 -14.34 3.71
N MET A 523 15.66 -15.33 3.80
CA MET A 523 15.30 -16.71 4.10
C MET A 523 16.14 -17.22 5.27
N TRP A 524 15.54 -17.98 6.14
CA TRP A 524 16.24 -18.81 7.10
C TRP A 524 16.20 -20.27 6.63
N ASP A 525 17.37 -20.86 6.44
CA ASP A 525 17.51 -22.24 6.01
C ASP A 525 18.23 -23.04 7.11
N VAL A 526 17.46 -23.52 8.06
CA VAL A 526 17.82 -24.37 9.22
C VAL A 526 18.96 -23.82 10.08
N THR A 527 20.05 -23.32 9.48
CA THR A 527 21.26 -22.90 10.21
C THR A 527 21.84 -21.56 9.78
N GLU A 528 21.38 -21.02 8.66
CA GLU A 528 22.00 -19.83 8.04
C GLU A 528 20.97 -18.88 7.44
N TRP A 529 21.34 -17.62 7.38
CA TRP A 529 20.58 -16.63 6.63
C TRP A 529 20.97 -16.63 5.16
N VAL A 530 19.97 -16.63 4.31
CA VAL A 530 20.14 -16.45 2.87
C VAL A 530 19.42 -15.18 2.46
N PHE A 531 20.14 -14.28 1.80
CA PHE A 531 19.58 -13.02 1.32
C PHE A 531 19.69 -12.95 -0.21
N VAL A 532 18.69 -12.32 -0.82
CA VAL A 532 18.80 -11.87 -2.21
C VAL A 532 18.85 -10.35 -2.21
N LEU A 533 19.89 -9.82 -2.80
CA LEU A 533 20.11 -8.39 -2.96
C LEU A 533 19.85 -7.98 -4.40
N MET A 534 19.07 -6.93 -4.58
CA MET A 534 18.87 -6.31 -5.88
C MET A 534 19.68 -5.02 -5.97
N PHE A 535 20.42 -4.86 -7.05
CA PHE A 535 21.18 -3.65 -7.32
C PHE A 535 20.83 -3.06 -8.69
N GLU A 536 20.94 -1.75 -8.76
CA GLU A 536 20.75 -1.03 -10.02
C GLU A 536 22.00 -1.16 -10.86
N ASP A 537 21.86 -1.80 -12.02
CA ASP A 537 22.87 -1.67 -13.06
C ASP A 537 22.67 -0.31 -13.72
N THR A 538 23.28 0.68 -13.15
CA THR A 538 23.22 2.02 -13.73
C THR A 538 23.97 1.96 -15.06
N PRO A 539 23.32 2.25 -16.19
CA PRO A 539 24.01 2.45 -17.46
C PRO A 539 24.87 3.73 -17.45
N LEU A 540 25.32 4.18 -16.28
CA LEU A 540 26.13 5.38 -16.07
C LEU A 540 27.49 5.37 -16.77
N HIS A 541 27.85 4.26 -17.39
CA HIS A 541 29.04 4.22 -18.23
C HIS A 541 28.77 4.54 -19.69
N VAL A 542 27.52 4.83 -20.07
CA VAL A 542 27.24 4.95 -21.50
C VAL A 542 27.46 6.35 -22.04
N ASP A 543 27.31 7.44 -21.31
CA ASP A 543 27.39 8.74 -22.00
C ASP A 543 27.80 9.93 -21.14
N ARG A 544 28.96 9.82 -20.46
CA ARG A 544 29.72 11.03 -20.15
C ARG A 544 30.69 11.43 -21.29
N ALA A 545 30.60 10.77 -22.43
CA ALA A 545 31.52 10.94 -23.55
C ALA A 545 30.85 11.43 -24.83
N THR A 546 29.76 12.19 -24.75
CA THR A 546 29.30 13.03 -25.86
C THR A 546 28.78 14.36 -25.36
#